data_36289a8409bac60e89112f327172c020
#
_entry.id   36289a8409bac60e89112f327172c020
#
_cell.length_a   1.000
_cell.length_b   1.000
_cell.length_c   1.000
_cell.angle_alpha   90.00
_cell.angle_beta   90.00
_cell.angle_gamma   90.00
#
_symmetry.space_group_name_H-M   'P 1'
#
loop_
_entity.id
_entity.type
_entity.pdbx_description
1 polymer ?
#
loop_
_entity_poly.entity_id
_entity_poly.type
_entity_poly.pdbx_seq_one_letter_code
_entity_poly.pdbx_strand_id
1 'polypeptide(L)'
;MSMQGNPPRRLALRSLLAAALAWQARFAQAQTVAAVRVASKIDTEGSLLGQLMLRTLQAHGIRTENRLQLGNTQILRAALLAGQIDLYPEYTGNGAFFLGDEKNPAWRNHAAGHARVKALDAERHQLVWLQPSPANNTWAIALRQDLAQAQRLKSLADLSRYLGGGGRFKLAASAEFVERPDALPAFQAAYGFKLRQEQLLTLAGGDTAVTLRAAAEQTSGVNAAMAYGTDGPVAALGLVILDDPLGVQPVYAPTPVIRAEVLARQPRIAALLAPLFSSLDAPTLQQLNARIALEGQDAGQVAQAYLKAKGLIP
;
A
#
# COMPACT_ATOMS: atom_id res chain seq x y z
N MET A 1 -56.33 -21.60 -66.28
CA MET A 1 -54.87 -21.64 -66.08
C MET A 1 -54.55 -20.62 -65.01
N SER A 2 -54.33 -21.05 -63.78
CA SER A 2 -54.02 -20.20 -62.61
C SER A 2 -52.53 -20.28 -62.33
N MET A 3 -51.86 -19.13 -62.36
CA MET A 3 -50.45 -19.02 -61.99
C MET A 3 -50.35 -18.87 -60.46
N GLN A 4 -49.86 -19.91 -59.79
CA GLN A 4 -49.52 -19.86 -58.38
C GLN A 4 -48.22 -19.09 -58.21
N GLY A 5 -48.28 -17.96 -57.49
CA GLY A 5 -47.14 -17.15 -57.11
C GLY A 5 -46.45 -17.73 -55.90
N ASN A 6 -45.13 -17.85 -55.95
CA ASN A 6 -44.22 -18.47 -55.00
C ASN A 6 -43.85 -17.51 -53.84
N PRO A 7 -44.43 -17.61 -52.61
CA PRO A 7 -44.11 -16.67 -51.51
C PRO A 7 -42.99 -17.07 -50.52
N PRO A 8 -42.27 -18.23 -50.59
CA PRO A 8 -41.39 -18.55 -49.47
C PRO A 8 -39.97 -17.90 -49.49
N ARG A 9 -39.50 -17.41 -50.63
CA ARG A 9 -38.13 -16.87 -50.73
C ARG A 9 -37.92 -15.52 -50.04
N ARG A 10 -38.92 -14.66 -49.97
CA ARG A 10 -38.81 -13.32 -49.36
C ARG A 10 -38.86 -13.37 -47.80
N LEU A 11 -39.59 -14.36 -47.25
CA LEU A 11 -39.59 -14.57 -45.80
C LEU A 11 -38.24 -15.15 -45.28
N ALA A 12 -37.67 -16.12 -45.98
CA ALA A 12 -36.37 -16.73 -45.62
C ALA A 12 -35.21 -15.70 -45.66
N LEU A 13 -35.21 -14.77 -46.66
CA LEU A 13 -34.19 -13.70 -46.71
C LEU A 13 -34.32 -12.70 -45.52
N ARG A 14 -35.54 -12.36 -45.12
CA ARG A 14 -35.80 -11.45 -44.01
C ARG A 14 -35.40 -12.08 -42.67
N SER A 15 -35.58 -13.36 -42.49
CA SER A 15 -35.17 -14.09 -41.29
C SER A 15 -33.64 -14.22 -41.17
N LEU A 16 -32.94 -14.44 -42.27
CA LEU A 16 -31.47 -14.50 -42.31
C LEU A 16 -30.84 -13.14 -42.06
N LEU A 17 -31.40 -12.03 -42.58
CA LEU A 17 -30.92 -10.67 -42.31
C LEU A 17 -31.17 -10.29 -40.85
N ALA A 18 -32.29 -10.65 -40.23
CA ALA A 18 -32.59 -10.40 -38.82
C ALA A 18 -31.67 -11.19 -37.90
N ALA A 19 -31.33 -12.43 -38.23
CA ALA A 19 -30.39 -13.26 -37.49
C ALA A 19 -28.93 -12.74 -37.59
N ALA A 20 -28.54 -12.25 -38.78
CA ALA A 20 -27.22 -11.63 -39.00
C ALA A 20 -27.08 -10.30 -38.25
N LEU A 21 -28.11 -9.46 -38.23
CA LEU A 21 -28.14 -8.22 -37.46
C LEU A 21 -28.15 -8.47 -35.95
N ALA A 22 -28.85 -9.45 -35.47
CA ALA A 22 -28.85 -9.88 -34.03
C ALA A 22 -27.50 -10.47 -33.62
N TRP A 23 -26.79 -11.15 -34.51
CA TRP A 23 -25.46 -11.67 -34.27
C TRP A 23 -24.40 -10.55 -34.28
N GLN A 24 -24.49 -9.58 -35.19
CA GLN A 24 -23.63 -8.39 -35.18
C GLN A 24 -23.89 -7.51 -33.96
N ALA A 25 -25.15 -7.37 -33.49
CA ALA A 25 -25.45 -6.64 -32.25
C ALA A 25 -24.85 -7.31 -30.99
N ARG A 26 -24.73 -8.63 -30.96
CA ARG A 26 -24.05 -9.35 -29.88
C ARG A 26 -22.53 -9.20 -29.91
N PHE A 27 -21.91 -9.01 -31.07
CA PHE A 27 -20.48 -8.72 -31.18
C PHE A 27 -20.14 -7.25 -30.92
N ALA A 28 -21.05 -6.32 -31.20
CA ALA A 28 -20.85 -4.90 -30.90
C ALA A 28 -20.94 -4.57 -29.39
N GLN A 29 -21.45 -5.48 -28.57
CA GLN A 29 -21.57 -5.33 -27.12
C GLN A 29 -20.44 -5.99 -26.32
N ALA A 30 -19.40 -6.47 -26.96
CA ALA A 30 -18.12 -6.62 -26.29
C ALA A 30 -17.54 -5.21 -26.03
N GLN A 31 -18.21 -4.42 -25.15
CA GLN A 31 -17.62 -3.21 -24.60
C GLN A 31 -16.24 -3.60 -24.11
N THR A 32 -15.20 -3.08 -24.73
CA THR A 32 -13.83 -3.26 -24.27
C THR A 32 -13.78 -2.73 -22.85
N VAL A 33 -13.85 -3.65 -21.87
CA VAL A 33 -13.80 -3.26 -20.46
C VAL A 33 -12.57 -2.40 -20.27
N ALA A 34 -12.76 -1.17 -19.81
CA ALA A 34 -11.67 -0.22 -19.61
C ALA A 34 -10.57 -0.85 -18.74
N ALA A 35 -9.33 -0.57 -19.08
CA ALA A 35 -8.19 -1.02 -18.31
C ALA A 35 -8.26 -0.46 -16.86
N VAL A 36 -7.89 -1.28 -15.88
CA VAL A 36 -7.80 -0.88 -14.47
C VAL A 36 -6.49 -0.14 -14.25
N ARG A 37 -6.55 1.13 -13.87
CA ARG A 37 -5.39 1.95 -13.54
C ARG A 37 -4.87 1.59 -12.15
N VAL A 38 -3.78 0.83 -12.11
CA VAL A 38 -3.16 0.35 -10.87
C VAL A 38 -2.02 1.28 -10.50
N ALA A 39 -2.11 1.88 -9.31
CA ALA A 39 -1.10 2.80 -8.78
C ALA A 39 -0.41 2.25 -7.54
N SER A 40 0.65 2.91 -7.10
CA SER A 40 1.32 2.64 -5.83
C SER A 40 2.06 3.87 -5.29
N LYS A 41 2.42 3.81 -4.02
CA LYS A 41 3.34 4.76 -3.41
C LYS A 41 4.74 4.64 -4.02
N ILE A 42 5.57 5.68 -3.81
CA ILE A 42 6.92 5.76 -4.40
C ILE A 42 7.97 4.96 -3.61
N ASP A 43 7.64 4.55 -2.36
CA ASP A 43 8.55 3.80 -1.50
C ASP A 43 8.74 2.36 -1.98
N THR A 44 9.74 1.68 -1.41
CA THR A 44 10.12 0.31 -1.75
C THR A 44 8.95 -0.66 -1.63
N GLU A 45 8.23 -0.67 -0.50
CA GLU A 45 7.09 -1.57 -0.28
C GLU A 45 5.90 -1.21 -1.16
N GLY A 46 5.62 0.08 -1.34
CA GLY A 46 4.57 0.55 -2.26
C GLY A 46 4.82 0.07 -3.68
N SER A 47 6.07 0.15 -4.16
CA SER A 47 6.46 -0.36 -5.47
C SER A 47 6.27 -1.88 -5.58
N LEU A 48 6.70 -2.64 -4.56
CA LEU A 48 6.52 -4.10 -4.50
C LEU A 48 5.04 -4.48 -4.53
N LEU A 49 4.23 -3.93 -3.64
CA LEU A 49 2.79 -4.22 -3.54
C LEU A 49 2.05 -3.87 -4.84
N GLY A 50 2.41 -2.74 -5.45
CA GLY A 50 1.87 -2.34 -6.74
C GLY A 50 2.20 -3.33 -7.86
N GLN A 51 3.46 -3.79 -7.93
CA GLN A 51 3.90 -4.81 -8.89
C GLN A 51 3.21 -6.17 -8.67
N LEU A 52 3.04 -6.58 -7.41
CA LEU A 52 2.33 -7.80 -7.06
C LEU A 52 0.88 -7.75 -7.57
N MET A 53 0.16 -6.65 -7.32
CA MET A 53 -1.21 -6.46 -7.79
C MET A 53 -1.29 -6.42 -9.32
N LEU A 54 -0.45 -5.60 -9.96
CA LEU A 54 -0.42 -5.42 -11.40
C LEU A 54 -0.22 -6.76 -12.13
N ARG A 55 0.80 -7.51 -11.72
CA ARG A 55 1.16 -8.81 -12.33
C ARG A 55 0.10 -9.88 -12.07
N THR A 56 -0.48 -9.92 -10.87
CA THR A 56 -1.59 -10.85 -10.57
C THR A 56 -2.77 -10.60 -11.50
N LEU A 57 -3.19 -9.35 -11.66
CA LEU A 57 -4.30 -9.00 -12.53
C LEU A 57 -4.02 -9.33 -14.00
N GLN A 58 -2.82 -8.97 -14.50
CA GLN A 58 -2.40 -9.26 -15.87
C GLN A 58 -2.36 -10.75 -16.18
N ALA A 59 -1.78 -11.56 -15.29
CA ALA A 59 -1.69 -13.01 -15.45
C ALA A 59 -3.08 -13.69 -15.53
N HIS A 60 -4.10 -13.06 -14.95
CA HIS A 60 -5.48 -13.55 -15.00
C HIS A 60 -6.36 -12.85 -16.05
N GLY A 61 -5.74 -12.14 -17.01
CA GLY A 61 -6.42 -11.54 -18.15
C GLY A 61 -7.18 -10.25 -17.85
N ILE A 62 -6.96 -9.60 -16.70
CA ILE A 62 -7.49 -8.28 -16.43
C ILE A 62 -6.60 -7.24 -17.12
N ARG A 63 -7.18 -6.44 -18.02
CA ARG A 63 -6.46 -5.32 -18.64
C ARG A 63 -6.12 -4.27 -17.59
N THR A 64 -4.85 -3.89 -17.52
CA THR A 64 -4.36 -2.91 -16.54
C THR A 64 -3.58 -1.80 -17.21
N GLU A 65 -3.59 -0.63 -16.61
CA GLU A 65 -2.70 0.48 -16.90
C GLU A 65 -1.78 0.73 -15.71
N ASN A 66 -0.48 0.76 -15.95
CA ASN A 66 0.53 0.95 -14.92
C ASN A 66 0.65 2.45 -14.56
N ARG A 67 0.32 2.78 -13.30
CA ARG A 67 0.46 4.10 -12.68
C ARG A 67 1.25 3.99 -11.36
N LEU A 68 2.17 3.02 -11.28
CA LEU A 68 2.96 2.78 -10.07
C LEU A 68 3.88 3.96 -9.74
N GLN A 69 4.29 4.04 -8.48
CA GLN A 69 5.19 5.07 -7.96
C GLN A 69 4.70 6.52 -8.21
N LEU A 70 3.39 6.73 -8.06
CA LEU A 70 2.75 8.01 -8.36
C LEU A 70 3.06 9.11 -7.34
N GLY A 71 3.24 8.75 -6.07
CA GLY A 71 3.51 9.73 -5.01
C GLY A 71 3.35 9.16 -3.60
N ASN A 72 3.17 10.05 -2.64
CA ASN A 72 2.93 9.72 -1.23
C ASN A 72 1.44 9.41 -0.96
N THR A 73 1.11 9.16 0.31
CA THR A 73 -0.24 8.82 0.80
C THR A 73 -1.30 9.84 0.33
N GLN A 74 -1.03 11.13 0.46
CA GLN A 74 -2.01 12.18 0.11
C GLN A 74 -2.25 12.26 -1.40
N ILE A 75 -1.19 12.14 -2.21
CA ILE A 75 -1.28 12.16 -3.68
C ILE A 75 -2.11 10.98 -4.18
N LEU A 76 -1.83 9.76 -3.68
CA LEU A 76 -2.58 8.56 -4.07
C LEU A 76 -4.05 8.66 -3.67
N ARG A 77 -4.32 9.12 -2.44
CA ARG A 77 -5.70 9.32 -1.96
C ARG A 77 -6.45 10.29 -2.84
N ALA A 78 -5.87 11.45 -3.14
CA ALA A 78 -6.48 12.46 -4.00
C ALA A 78 -6.73 11.92 -5.42
N ALA A 79 -5.76 11.21 -6.01
CA ALA A 79 -5.88 10.62 -7.34
C ALA A 79 -7.00 9.56 -7.42
N LEU A 80 -7.16 8.73 -6.37
CA LEU A 80 -8.24 7.74 -6.30
C LEU A 80 -9.62 8.40 -6.21
N LEU A 81 -9.77 9.40 -5.34
CA LEU A 81 -11.00 10.16 -5.18
C LEU A 81 -11.40 10.93 -6.45
N ALA A 82 -10.40 11.48 -7.15
CA ALA A 82 -10.60 12.16 -8.42
C ALA A 82 -10.84 11.21 -9.61
N GLY A 83 -10.78 9.88 -9.40
CA GLY A 83 -10.92 8.89 -10.45
C GLY A 83 -9.77 8.88 -11.47
N GLN A 84 -8.59 9.39 -11.11
CA GLN A 84 -7.38 9.35 -11.94
C GLN A 84 -6.69 7.99 -11.89
N ILE A 85 -6.85 7.26 -10.80
CA ILE A 85 -6.47 5.86 -10.60
C ILE A 85 -7.69 5.06 -10.13
N ASP A 86 -7.63 3.73 -10.23
CA ASP A 86 -8.76 2.86 -9.91
C ASP A 86 -8.49 1.95 -8.72
N LEU A 87 -7.23 1.57 -8.50
CA LEU A 87 -6.80 0.58 -7.52
C LEU A 87 -5.38 0.89 -7.05
N TYR A 88 -5.13 0.86 -5.75
CA TYR A 88 -3.78 0.94 -5.18
C TYR A 88 -3.70 0.22 -3.83
N PRO A 89 -2.49 -0.18 -3.38
CA PRO A 89 -2.29 -0.70 -2.03
C PRO A 89 -2.22 0.45 -1.04
N GLU A 90 -3.09 0.43 -0.04
CA GLU A 90 -3.12 1.37 1.07
C GLU A 90 -3.02 0.62 2.39
N TYR A 91 -2.88 1.31 3.51
CA TYR A 91 -2.73 0.74 4.83
C TYR A 91 -3.90 1.14 5.72
N THR A 92 -4.48 0.19 6.47
CA THR A 92 -5.70 0.42 7.27
C THR A 92 -5.58 1.59 8.23
N GLY A 93 -4.41 1.79 8.84
CA GLY A 93 -4.15 2.88 9.80
C GLY A 93 -4.28 4.28 9.18
N ASN A 94 -4.04 4.42 7.87
CA ASN A 94 -4.26 5.69 7.17
C ASN A 94 -5.73 6.10 7.16
N GLY A 95 -6.65 5.16 7.38
CA GLY A 95 -8.08 5.46 7.59
C GLY A 95 -8.33 6.42 8.74
N ALA A 96 -7.57 6.32 9.83
CA ALA A 96 -7.65 7.24 10.95
C ALA A 96 -7.44 8.68 10.49
N PHE A 97 -6.36 8.91 9.74
CA PHE A 97 -6.01 10.21 9.19
C PHE A 97 -7.00 10.71 8.12
N PHE A 98 -7.38 9.85 7.16
CA PHE A 98 -8.30 10.23 6.08
C PHE A 98 -9.69 10.65 6.57
N LEU A 99 -10.12 10.10 7.69
CA LEU A 99 -11.48 10.24 8.20
C LEU A 99 -11.58 11.19 9.40
N GLY A 100 -10.43 11.73 9.88
CA GLY A 100 -10.34 12.62 11.04
C GLY A 100 -10.80 11.94 12.33
N ASP A 101 -10.39 10.67 12.52
CA ASP A 101 -10.88 9.80 13.59
C ASP A 101 -9.72 9.12 14.37
N GLU A 102 -8.57 9.79 14.44
CA GLU A 102 -7.31 9.26 14.97
C GLU A 102 -7.41 8.77 16.41
N LYS A 103 -8.31 9.34 17.20
CA LYS A 103 -8.48 8.99 18.62
C LYS A 103 -9.23 7.69 18.86
N ASN A 104 -9.83 7.09 17.83
CA ASN A 104 -10.62 5.89 17.98
C ASN A 104 -9.73 4.66 18.23
N PRO A 105 -9.95 3.90 19.33
CA PRO A 105 -9.10 2.76 19.68
C PRO A 105 -9.18 1.60 18.68
N ALA A 106 -10.19 1.56 17.83
CA ALA A 106 -10.30 0.53 16.77
C ALA A 106 -9.09 0.49 15.85
N TRP A 107 -8.43 1.62 15.62
CA TRP A 107 -7.25 1.69 14.75
C TRP A 107 -6.04 0.90 15.28
N ARG A 108 -5.99 0.60 16.58
CA ARG A 108 -4.94 -0.21 17.22
C ARG A 108 -5.21 -1.71 17.15
N ASN A 109 -6.28 -2.13 16.50
CA ASN A 109 -6.64 -3.53 16.29
C ASN A 109 -6.82 -3.82 14.81
N HIS A 110 -6.16 -4.84 14.31
CA HIS A 110 -6.12 -5.20 12.89
C HIS A 110 -7.53 -5.38 12.30
N ALA A 111 -8.37 -6.22 12.92
CA ALA A 111 -9.70 -6.51 12.40
C ALA A 111 -10.67 -5.33 12.56
N ALA A 112 -10.64 -4.67 13.74
CA ALA A 112 -11.51 -3.53 14.02
C ALA A 112 -11.15 -2.31 13.15
N GLY A 113 -9.86 -2.02 12.94
CA GLY A 113 -9.40 -0.94 12.07
C GLY A 113 -9.81 -1.15 10.62
N HIS A 114 -9.61 -2.39 10.10
CA HIS A 114 -10.06 -2.72 8.75
C HIS A 114 -11.58 -2.60 8.60
N ALA A 115 -12.37 -3.18 9.52
CA ALA A 115 -13.82 -3.07 9.47
C ALA A 115 -14.30 -1.61 9.49
N ARG A 116 -13.66 -0.78 10.31
CA ARG A 116 -13.99 0.64 10.43
C ARG A 116 -13.69 1.43 9.16
N VAL A 117 -12.47 1.32 8.60
CA VAL A 117 -12.13 2.04 7.38
C VAL A 117 -13.00 1.58 6.21
N LYS A 118 -13.23 0.27 6.09
CA LYS A 118 -14.09 -0.30 5.05
C LYS A 118 -15.52 0.27 5.08
N ALA A 119 -16.12 0.37 6.27
CA ALA A 119 -17.47 0.90 6.42
C ALA A 119 -17.55 2.40 6.09
N LEU A 120 -16.68 3.20 6.73
CA LEU A 120 -16.72 4.65 6.59
C LEU A 120 -16.33 5.14 5.20
N ASP A 121 -15.36 4.47 4.57
CA ASP A 121 -14.88 4.87 3.24
C ASP A 121 -15.84 4.42 2.12
N ALA A 122 -16.53 3.31 2.31
CA ALA A 122 -17.61 2.90 1.42
C ALA A 122 -18.77 3.89 1.45
N GLU A 123 -19.17 4.33 2.65
CA GLU A 123 -20.27 5.29 2.85
C GLU A 123 -19.92 6.67 2.27
N ARG A 124 -18.74 7.20 2.60
CA ARG A 124 -18.37 8.59 2.29
C ARG A 124 -17.80 8.78 0.90
N HIS A 125 -17.10 7.78 0.37
CA HIS A 125 -16.27 7.93 -0.84
C HIS A 125 -16.51 6.86 -1.89
N GLN A 126 -17.38 5.87 -1.64
CA GLN A 126 -17.63 4.74 -2.55
C GLN A 126 -16.32 3.96 -2.87
N LEU A 127 -15.46 3.80 -1.88
CA LEU A 127 -14.24 3.02 -1.95
C LEU A 127 -14.40 1.69 -1.23
N VAL A 128 -13.84 0.64 -1.82
CA VAL A 128 -13.90 -0.72 -1.26
C VAL A 128 -12.50 -1.12 -0.81
N TRP A 129 -12.36 -1.34 0.50
CA TRP A 129 -11.18 -1.95 1.11
C TRP A 129 -11.34 -3.46 1.04
N LEU A 130 -10.45 -4.13 0.29
CA LEU A 130 -10.50 -5.57 0.07
C LEU A 130 -9.87 -6.34 1.25
N GLN A 131 -9.42 -7.57 1.01
CA GLN A 131 -8.76 -8.41 2.02
C GLN A 131 -7.44 -7.78 2.47
N PRO A 132 -7.24 -7.48 3.77
CA PRO A 132 -5.97 -6.98 4.28
C PRO A 132 -4.94 -8.10 4.40
N SER A 133 -3.68 -7.73 4.34
CA SER A 133 -2.54 -8.54 4.73
C SER A 133 -2.51 -8.71 6.26
N PRO A 134 -1.99 -9.84 6.81
CA PRO A 134 -1.77 -9.99 8.25
C PRO A 134 -0.60 -9.15 8.79
N ALA A 135 0.22 -8.56 7.93
CA ALA A 135 1.34 -7.72 8.33
C ALA A 135 0.88 -6.39 8.95
N ASN A 136 1.76 -5.80 9.75
CA ASN A 136 1.61 -4.45 10.29
C ASN A 136 2.82 -3.61 9.91
N ASN A 137 2.64 -2.73 8.94
CA ASN A 137 3.65 -1.76 8.49
C ASN A 137 3.57 -0.47 9.32
N THR A 138 3.60 -0.60 10.64
CA THR A 138 3.49 0.54 11.55
C THR A 138 4.72 1.43 11.49
N TRP A 139 4.55 2.74 11.66
CA TRP A 139 5.67 3.64 11.84
C TRP A 139 6.46 3.32 13.11
N ALA A 140 7.78 3.39 12.99
CA ALA A 140 8.71 3.15 14.07
C ALA A 140 9.91 4.10 13.99
N ILE A 141 10.68 4.16 15.05
CA ILE A 141 12.00 4.79 15.08
C ILE A 141 13.05 3.69 15.24
N ALA A 142 13.93 3.56 14.26
CA ALA A 142 15.10 2.72 14.32
C ALA A 142 16.30 3.53 14.83
N LEU A 143 17.15 2.90 15.63
CA LEU A 143 18.34 3.51 16.21
C LEU A 143 19.57 2.68 15.83
N ARG A 144 20.73 3.30 15.69
CA ARG A 144 21.98 2.55 15.55
C ARG A 144 22.19 1.59 16.71
N GLN A 145 22.52 0.35 16.40
CA GLN A 145 22.67 -0.71 17.39
C GLN A 145 23.77 -0.43 18.41
N ASP A 146 24.88 0.16 17.98
CA ASP A 146 25.98 0.58 18.87
C ASP A 146 25.53 1.62 19.91
N LEU A 147 24.76 2.63 19.48
CA LEU A 147 24.19 3.63 20.37
C LEU A 147 23.14 3.01 21.31
N ALA A 148 22.26 2.18 20.77
CA ALA A 148 21.22 1.49 21.54
C ALA A 148 21.82 0.63 22.65
N GLN A 149 22.87 -0.12 22.35
CA GLN A 149 23.60 -0.96 23.33
C GLN A 149 24.35 -0.10 24.36
N ALA A 150 25.13 0.88 23.92
CA ALA A 150 25.93 1.73 24.80
C ALA A 150 25.07 2.49 25.82
N GLN A 151 23.88 2.96 25.38
CA GLN A 151 22.96 3.76 26.21
C GLN A 151 21.80 2.96 26.78
N ARG A 152 21.73 1.64 26.50
CA ARG A 152 20.66 0.71 26.95
C ARG A 152 19.27 1.20 26.50
N LEU A 153 19.15 1.66 25.25
CA LEU A 153 17.90 2.14 24.67
C LEU A 153 17.19 0.98 24.00
N LYS A 154 16.03 0.58 24.51
CA LYS A 154 15.20 -0.50 23.94
C LYS A 154 13.83 0.00 23.47
N SER A 155 13.36 1.12 24.02
CA SER A 155 12.02 1.64 23.79
C SER A 155 12.01 3.15 23.58
N LEU A 156 10.89 3.67 23.09
CA LEU A 156 10.64 5.11 23.00
C LEU A 156 10.64 5.80 24.37
N ALA A 157 10.29 5.09 25.44
CA ALA A 157 10.43 5.60 26.81
C ALA A 157 11.90 5.78 27.21
N ASP A 158 12.77 4.86 26.79
CA ASP A 158 14.21 4.99 27.01
C ASP A 158 14.78 6.16 26.19
N LEU A 159 14.35 6.31 24.94
CA LEU A 159 14.73 7.43 24.10
C LEU A 159 14.35 8.78 24.74
N SER A 160 13.14 8.89 25.25
CA SER A 160 12.69 10.11 25.94
C SER A 160 13.61 10.47 27.13
N ARG A 161 13.97 9.50 27.97
CA ARG A 161 14.93 9.72 29.08
C ARG A 161 16.31 10.13 28.58
N TYR A 162 16.81 9.50 27.54
CA TYR A 162 18.10 9.81 26.93
C TYR A 162 18.15 11.24 26.38
N LEU A 163 17.08 11.67 25.68
CA LEU A 163 16.94 13.04 25.18
C LEU A 163 16.87 14.06 26.31
N GLY A 164 16.10 13.77 27.37
CA GLY A 164 16.00 14.62 28.57
C GLY A 164 17.33 14.80 29.29
N GLY A 165 18.24 13.81 29.23
CA GLY A 165 19.61 13.88 29.71
C GLY A 165 20.60 14.56 28.76
N GLY A 166 20.16 15.17 27.68
CA GLY A 166 21.03 15.84 26.70
C GLY A 166 21.72 14.92 25.71
N GLY A 167 21.20 13.69 25.54
CA GLY A 167 21.73 12.69 24.61
C GLY A 167 21.78 13.17 23.16
N ARG A 168 22.86 12.86 22.46
CA ARG A 168 23.04 13.24 21.03
C ARG A 168 22.12 12.39 20.15
N PHE A 169 21.16 13.03 19.49
CA PHE A 169 20.18 12.37 18.65
C PHE A 169 19.88 13.21 17.41
N LYS A 170 19.89 12.57 16.24
CA LYS A 170 19.44 13.15 14.99
C LYS A 170 18.73 12.09 14.15
N LEU A 171 17.49 12.40 13.78
CA LEU A 171 16.56 11.51 13.07
C LEU A 171 16.51 11.85 11.58
N ALA A 172 16.75 10.88 10.71
CA ALA A 172 16.36 10.97 9.31
C ALA A 172 14.93 10.48 9.15
N ALA A 173 14.06 11.30 8.55
CA ALA A 173 12.64 10.98 8.39
C ALA A 173 12.04 11.65 7.16
N SER A 174 10.90 11.12 6.67
CA SER A 174 10.12 11.78 5.63
C SER A 174 9.41 13.04 6.17
N ALA A 175 9.11 13.99 5.29
CA ALA A 175 8.29 15.14 5.62
C ALA A 175 6.92 14.70 6.17
N GLU A 176 6.30 13.67 5.56
CA GLU A 176 5.03 13.10 6.03
C GLU A 176 5.12 12.63 7.49
N PHE A 177 6.17 11.90 7.87
CA PHE A 177 6.36 11.42 9.24
C PHE A 177 6.57 12.57 10.24
N VAL A 178 7.33 13.60 9.84
CA VAL A 178 7.64 14.75 10.70
C VAL A 178 6.41 15.63 10.96
N GLU A 179 5.56 15.80 9.96
CA GLU A 179 4.48 16.80 9.97
C GLU A 179 3.12 16.23 10.36
N ARG A 180 2.86 14.96 10.05
CA ARG A 180 1.56 14.33 10.30
C ARG A 180 1.26 14.21 11.80
N PRO A 181 0.09 14.67 12.28
CA PRO A 181 -0.24 14.68 13.71
C PRO A 181 -0.22 13.30 14.38
N ASP A 182 -0.54 12.24 13.65
CA ASP A 182 -0.59 10.85 14.12
C ASP A 182 0.74 10.08 13.98
N ALA A 183 1.82 10.74 13.50
CA ALA A 183 3.14 10.15 13.32
C ALA A 183 4.15 10.64 14.39
N LEU A 184 5.25 11.31 14.03
CA LEU A 184 6.25 11.81 14.99
C LEU A 184 5.63 12.72 16.06
N PRO A 185 4.72 13.65 15.75
CA PRO A 185 4.05 14.45 16.78
C PRO A 185 3.32 13.61 17.83
N ALA A 186 2.66 12.50 17.44
CA ALA A 186 2.01 11.60 18.38
C ALA A 186 3.02 10.89 19.30
N PHE A 187 4.14 10.41 18.76
CA PHE A 187 5.22 9.85 19.58
C PHE A 187 5.77 10.87 20.57
N GLN A 188 6.03 12.09 20.10
CA GLN A 188 6.55 13.17 20.95
C GLN A 188 5.59 13.51 22.10
N ALA A 189 4.29 13.60 21.81
CA ALA A 189 3.27 13.90 22.82
C ALA A 189 3.12 12.76 23.84
N ALA A 190 3.08 11.51 23.39
CA ALA A 190 2.88 10.35 24.25
C ALA A 190 4.09 10.06 25.16
N TYR A 191 5.30 10.24 24.67
CA TYR A 191 6.53 9.94 25.42
C TYR A 191 7.18 11.18 26.06
N GLY A 192 6.62 12.38 25.87
CA GLY A 192 7.09 13.60 26.54
C GLY A 192 8.44 14.11 26.05
N PHE A 193 8.78 13.92 24.78
CA PHE A 193 9.97 14.52 24.18
C PHE A 193 9.62 15.43 23.00
N LYS A 194 10.54 16.29 22.61
CA LYS A 194 10.40 17.14 21.43
C LYS A 194 11.75 17.27 20.73
N LEU A 195 11.77 16.98 19.42
CA LEU A 195 12.96 17.18 18.58
C LEU A 195 12.97 18.61 18.06
N ARG A 196 14.15 19.22 18.07
CA ARG A 196 14.42 20.52 17.45
C ARG A 196 14.76 20.33 15.98
N GLN A 197 14.67 21.38 15.18
CA GLN A 197 14.91 21.34 13.73
C GLN A 197 16.31 20.79 13.38
N GLU A 198 17.34 21.13 14.13
CA GLU A 198 18.70 20.63 13.93
C GLU A 198 18.86 19.13 14.24
N GLN A 199 17.89 18.54 14.97
CA GLN A 199 17.83 17.10 15.25
C GLN A 199 17.06 16.32 14.18
N LEU A 200 16.64 16.96 13.11
CA LEU A 200 15.91 16.35 11.99
C LEU A 200 16.73 16.47 10.70
N LEU A 201 16.77 15.40 9.94
CA LEU A 201 17.10 15.39 8.52
C LEU A 201 15.81 14.99 7.77
N THR A 202 15.08 16.00 7.29
CA THR A 202 13.80 15.77 6.62
C THR A 202 14.01 15.52 5.14
N LEU A 203 13.45 14.43 4.62
CA LEU A 203 13.50 14.00 3.23
C LEU A 203 12.12 14.13 2.60
N ALA A 204 12.07 14.56 1.34
CA ALA A 204 10.79 14.77 0.63
C ALA A 204 10.02 13.46 0.39
N GLY A 205 10.72 12.34 0.18
CA GLY A 205 10.12 11.04 -0.06
C GLY A 205 9.89 10.23 1.23
N GLY A 206 9.00 9.24 1.16
CA GLY A 206 8.68 8.33 2.27
C GLY A 206 9.51 7.04 2.30
N ASP A 207 10.55 6.91 1.46
CA ASP A 207 11.33 5.68 1.35
C ASP A 207 12.29 5.50 2.54
N THR A 208 11.99 4.52 3.38
CA THR A 208 12.79 4.16 4.55
C THR A 208 14.16 3.56 4.20
N ALA A 209 14.35 3.04 2.99
CA ALA A 209 15.68 2.60 2.55
C ALA A 209 16.69 3.75 2.62
N VAL A 210 16.26 4.99 2.30
CA VAL A 210 17.12 6.19 2.38
C VAL A 210 17.33 6.63 3.82
N THR A 211 16.29 6.65 4.67
CA THR A 211 16.42 7.07 6.07
C THR A 211 17.26 6.08 6.88
N LEU A 212 17.07 4.77 6.68
CA LEU A 212 17.84 3.71 7.32
C LEU A 212 19.32 3.78 6.93
N ARG A 213 19.61 3.96 5.65
CA ARG A 213 20.99 4.13 5.16
C ARG A 213 21.65 5.38 5.74
N ALA A 214 20.93 6.50 5.79
CA ALA A 214 21.45 7.73 6.39
C ALA A 214 21.84 7.54 7.87
N ALA A 215 21.06 6.76 8.63
CA ALA A 215 21.38 6.43 10.01
C ALA A 215 22.57 5.46 10.13
N ALA A 216 22.60 4.42 9.29
CA ALA A 216 23.71 3.45 9.27
C ALA A 216 25.06 4.12 8.96
N GLU A 217 25.09 4.99 7.96
CA GLU A 217 26.27 5.71 7.49
C GLU A 217 26.57 6.99 8.27
N GLN A 218 25.72 7.36 9.23
CA GLN A 218 25.81 8.60 10.01
C GLN A 218 25.86 9.88 9.14
N THR A 219 25.17 9.87 8.02
CA THR A 219 25.11 11.00 7.09
C THR A 219 24.65 12.27 7.82
N SER A 220 25.43 13.34 7.75
CA SER A 220 25.16 14.60 8.46
C SER A 220 24.93 14.44 9.97
N GLY A 221 25.53 13.42 10.60
CA GLY A 221 25.43 13.14 12.02
C GLY A 221 24.13 12.45 12.45
N VAL A 222 23.34 11.93 11.50
CA VAL A 222 22.14 11.11 11.75
C VAL A 222 22.54 9.83 12.46
N ASN A 223 21.82 9.45 13.52
CA ASN A 223 22.02 8.22 14.27
C ASN A 223 20.70 7.44 14.54
N ALA A 224 19.59 7.96 14.01
CA ALA A 224 18.29 7.36 14.06
C ALA A 224 17.55 7.55 12.73
N ALA A 225 16.62 6.67 12.43
CA ALA A 225 15.82 6.70 11.21
C ALA A 225 14.34 6.47 11.50
N MET A 226 13.48 7.12 10.74
CA MET A 226 12.12 6.64 10.52
C MET A 226 12.21 5.28 9.86
N ALA A 227 11.45 4.34 10.37
CA ALA A 227 11.35 2.96 9.87
C ALA A 227 9.90 2.51 9.85
N TYR A 228 9.68 1.38 9.19
CA TYR A 228 8.40 0.66 9.23
C TYR A 228 8.58 -0.74 9.82
N GLY A 229 7.50 -1.30 10.35
CA GLY A 229 7.49 -2.67 10.92
C GLY A 229 7.82 -3.77 9.92
N THR A 230 7.70 -3.48 8.62
CA THR A 230 8.01 -4.42 7.53
C THR A 230 9.35 -4.13 6.83
N ASP A 231 10.17 -3.24 7.39
CA ASP A 231 11.49 -2.91 6.83
C ASP A 231 12.51 -4.04 7.08
N GLY A 232 12.82 -4.82 6.06
CA GLY A 232 13.85 -5.86 6.12
C GLY A 232 15.29 -5.38 6.35
N PRO A 233 15.72 -4.20 5.85
CA PRO A 233 17.09 -3.73 5.98
C PRO A 233 17.57 -3.39 7.39
N VAL A 234 16.68 -3.20 8.36
CA VAL A 234 17.02 -2.66 9.69
C VAL A 234 18.18 -3.41 10.35
N ALA A 235 18.04 -4.72 10.52
CA ALA A 235 19.08 -5.53 11.19
C ALA A 235 20.37 -5.61 10.37
N ALA A 236 20.28 -5.77 9.06
CA ALA A 236 21.42 -5.86 8.16
C ALA A 236 22.25 -4.57 8.10
N LEU A 237 21.62 -3.43 8.36
CA LEU A 237 22.27 -2.11 8.43
C LEU A 237 22.78 -1.77 9.84
N GLY A 238 22.76 -2.73 10.80
CA GLY A 238 23.19 -2.49 12.17
C GLY A 238 22.29 -1.51 12.93
N LEU A 239 20.99 -1.54 12.64
CA LEU A 239 19.96 -0.77 13.31
C LEU A 239 19.05 -1.67 14.15
N VAL A 240 18.35 -1.11 15.12
CA VAL A 240 17.32 -1.76 15.92
C VAL A 240 16.09 -0.87 16.00
N ILE A 241 14.89 -1.43 15.87
CA ILE A 241 13.64 -0.71 16.09
C ILE A 241 13.43 -0.56 17.61
N LEU A 242 13.06 0.65 18.03
CA LEU A 242 12.65 0.91 19.41
C LEU A 242 11.20 0.46 19.63
N ASP A 243 10.97 -0.22 20.74
CA ASP A 243 9.63 -0.63 21.14
C ASP A 243 8.73 0.56 21.45
N ASP A 244 7.45 0.46 21.10
CA ASP A 244 6.37 1.40 21.45
C ASP A 244 5.44 0.79 22.52
N PRO A 245 5.83 0.77 23.81
CA PRO A 245 5.01 0.15 24.86
C PRO A 245 3.68 0.86 25.14
N LEU A 246 3.50 2.10 24.69
CA LEU A 246 2.22 2.80 24.79
C LEU A 246 1.28 2.50 23.61
N GLY A 247 1.77 1.83 22.57
CA GLY A 247 0.97 1.49 21.38
C GLY A 247 0.39 2.74 20.71
N VAL A 248 1.24 3.76 20.50
CA VAL A 248 0.81 5.07 19.98
C VAL A 248 0.27 4.94 18.58
N GLN A 249 0.92 4.11 17.77
CA GLN A 249 0.61 4.00 16.36
C GLN A 249 -0.59 3.09 16.07
N PRO A 250 -1.42 3.42 15.06
CA PRO A 250 -2.39 2.50 14.49
C PRO A 250 -1.74 1.23 13.91
N VAL A 251 -2.56 0.22 13.66
CA VAL A 251 -2.18 -0.94 12.84
C VAL A 251 -2.27 -0.55 11.37
N TYR A 252 -1.19 -0.67 10.64
CA TYR A 252 -1.09 -0.37 9.21
C TYR A 252 -1.02 -1.67 8.39
N ALA A 253 -2.17 -2.35 8.24
CA ALA A 253 -2.24 -3.56 7.42
C ALA A 253 -2.32 -3.20 5.93
N PRO A 254 -1.37 -3.66 5.08
CA PRO A 254 -1.45 -3.48 3.63
C PRO A 254 -2.75 -4.03 3.07
N THR A 255 -3.48 -3.23 2.31
CA THR A 255 -4.83 -3.57 1.84
C THR A 255 -5.09 -2.98 0.46
N PRO A 256 -5.57 -3.74 -0.53
CA PRO A 256 -5.99 -3.17 -1.80
C PRO A 256 -7.23 -2.29 -1.63
N VAL A 257 -7.19 -1.08 -2.14
CA VAL A 257 -8.33 -0.16 -2.15
C VAL A 257 -8.73 0.14 -3.58
N ILE A 258 -10.00 -0.08 -3.90
CA ILE A 258 -10.56 0.02 -5.25
C ILE A 258 -11.83 0.86 -5.25
N ARG A 259 -12.07 1.62 -6.32
CA ARG A 259 -13.32 2.32 -6.54
C ARG A 259 -14.46 1.33 -6.74
N ALA A 260 -15.59 1.53 -6.07
CA ALA A 260 -16.73 0.60 -6.10
C ALA A 260 -17.24 0.33 -7.51
N GLU A 261 -17.32 1.36 -8.35
CA GLU A 261 -17.76 1.22 -9.75
C GLU A 261 -16.81 0.36 -10.60
N VAL A 262 -15.50 0.37 -10.30
CA VAL A 262 -14.51 -0.47 -11.01
C VAL A 262 -14.66 -1.91 -10.57
N LEU A 263 -14.81 -2.15 -9.26
CA LEU A 263 -15.06 -3.47 -8.73
C LEU A 263 -16.37 -4.07 -9.25
N ALA A 264 -17.43 -3.27 -9.39
CA ALA A 264 -18.70 -3.72 -9.98
C ALA A 264 -18.54 -4.18 -11.43
N ARG A 265 -17.70 -3.51 -12.22
CA ARG A 265 -17.38 -3.92 -13.60
C ARG A 265 -16.42 -5.11 -13.69
N GLN A 266 -15.58 -5.30 -12.66
CA GLN A 266 -14.53 -6.34 -12.60
C GLN A 266 -14.55 -7.07 -11.25
N PRO A 267 -15.63 -7.81 -10.92
CA PRO A 267 -15.80 -8.41 -9.58
C PRO A 267 -14.74 -9.47 -9.25
N ARG A 268 -14.09 -10.05 -10.26
CA ARG A 268 -13.00 -11.02 -10.08
C ARG A 268 -11.78 -10.45 -9.36
N ILE A 269 -11.56 -9.12 -9.38
CA ILE A 269 -10.39 -8.48 -8.76
C ILE A 269 -10.28 -8.84 -7.28
N ALA A 270 -11.38 -8.79 -6.54
CA ALA A 270 -11.38 -9.13 -5.11
C ALA A 270 -10.90 -10.57 -4.85
N ALA A 271 -11.42 -11.53 -5.60
CA ALA A 271 -11.06 -12.95 -5.46
C ALA A 271 -9.61 -13.24 -5.89
N LEU A 272 -9.08 -12.51 -6.88
CA LEU A 272 -7.70 -12.65 -7.35
C LEU A 272 -6.68 -12.07 -6.35
N LEU A 273 -7.01 -10.95 -5.70
CA LEU A 273 -6.10 -10.28 -4.76
C LEU A 273 -6.18 -10.85 -3.34
N ALA A 274 -7.27 -11.50 -2.94
CA ALA A 274 -7.42 -12.02 -1.59
C ALA A 274 -6.33 -13.04 -1.19
N PRO A 275 -6.02 -14.10 -1.96
CA PRO A 275 -4.97 -15.04 -1.61
C PRO A 275 -3.58 -14.40 -1.59
N LEU A 276 -3.33 -13.42 -2.49
CA LEU A 276 -2.09 -12.67 -2.49
C LEU A 276 -1.89 -11.93 -1.17
N PHE A 277 -2.83 -11.05 -0.80
CA PHE A 277 -2.68 -10.24 0.41
C PHE A 277 -2.70 -11.09 1.68
N SER A 278 -3.46 -12.17 1.74
CA SER A 278 -3.42 -13.11 2.86
C SER A 278 -2.07 -13.81 3.04
N SER A 279 -1.24 -13.91 2.01
CA SER A 279 0.09 -14.53 2.06
C SER A 279 1.22 -13.57 2.48
N LEU A 280 0.95 -12.26 2.57
CA LEU A 280 1.94 -11.21 2.85
C LEU A 280 2.00 -10.93 4.35
N ASP A 281 2.60 -11.82 5.14
CA ASP A 281 2.91 -11.55 6.55
C ASP A 281 4.15 -10.65 6.71
N ALA A 282 4.41 -10.18 7.93
CA ALA A 282 5.53 -9.29 8.18
C ALA A 282 6.90 -9.89 7.80
N PRO A 283 7.24 -11.14 8.15
CA PRO A 283 8.49 -11.77 7.71
C PRO A 283 8.61 -11.85 6.18
N THR A 284 7.53 -12.16 5.49
CA THR A 284 7.50 -12.21 4.02
C THR A 284 7.80 -10.84 3.43
N LEU A 285 7.11 -9.78 3.89
CA LEU A 285 7.35 -8.42 3.40
C LEU A 285 8.77 -7.95 3.72
N GLN A 286 9.27 -8.20 4.92
CA GLN A 286 10.66 -7.88 5.29
C GLN A 286 11.66 -8.54 4.33
N GLN A 287 11.48 -9.82 4.02
CA GLN A 287 12.36 -10.54 3.09
C GLN A 287 12.29 -9.94 1.66
N LEU A 288 11.09 -9.67 1.16
CA LEU A 288 10.91 -9.13 -0.18
C LEU A 288 11.44 -7.68 -0.29
N ASN A 289 11.19 -6.85 0.73
CA ASN A 289 11.71 -5.49 0.79
C ASN A 289 13.24 -5.47 0.89
N ALA A 290 13.85 -6.40 1.65
CA ALA A 290 15.30 -6.51 1.74
C ALA A 290 15.96 -6.82 0.38
N ARG A 291 15.36 -7.70 -0.42
CA ARG A 291 15.85 -8.01 -1.78
C ARG A 291 15.89 -6.78 -2.69
N ILE A 292 14.91 -5.89 -2.53
CA ILE A 292 14.87 -4.66 -3.32
C ILE A 292 15.85 -3.64 -2.74
N ALA A 293 15.77 -3.35 -1.43
CA ALA A 293 16.49 -2.24 -0.81
C ALA A 293 17.98 -2.50 -0.58
N LEU A 294 18.38 -3.77 -0.30
CA LEU A 294 19.77 -4.15 -0.04
C LEU A 294 20.44 -4.80 -1.23
N GLU A 295 19.75 -5.69 -1.93
CA GLU A 295 20.32 -6.45 -3.04
C GLU A 295 20.14 -5.74 -4.40
N GLY A 296 19.40 -4.61 -4.42
CA GLY A 296 19.16 -3.82 -5.63
C GLY A 296 18.31 -4.52 -6.69
N GLN A 297 17.53 -5.56 -6.30
CA GLN A 297 16.68 -6.27 -7.23
C GLN A 297 15.50 -5.42 -7.69
N ASP A 298 15.11 -5.56 -8.95
CA ASP A 298 13.91 -4.89 -9.49
C ASP A 298 12.64 -5.38 -8.80
N ALA A 299 11.80 -4.45 -8.33
CA ALA A 299 10.56 -4.77 -7.61
C ALA A 299 9.61 -5.67 -8.42
N GLY A 300 9.57 -5.49 -9.75
CA GLY A 300 8.78 -6.33 -10.65
C GLY A 300 9.33 -7.76 -10.74
N GLN A 301 10.65 -7.93 -10.76
CA GLN A 301 11.28 -9.26 -10.75
C GLN A 301 11.04 -9.97 -9.42
N VAL A 302 11.18 -9.27 -8.29
CA VAL A 302 10.89 -9.80 -6.95
C VAL A 302 9.43 -10.22 -6.85
N ALA A 303 8.50 -9.37 -7.31
CA ALA A 303 7.07 -9.67 -7.33
C ALA A 303 6.76 -10.90 -8.20
N GLN A 304 7.32 -10.98 -9.41
CA GLN A 304 7.13 -12.11 -10.33
C GLN A 304 7.60 -13.43 -9.70
N ALA A 305 8.80 -13.42 -9.12
CA ALA A 305 9.37 -14.60 -8.48
C ALA A 305 8.52 -15.08 -7.30
N TYR A 306 8.07 -14.15 -6.46
CA TYR A 306 7.18 -14.45 -5.33
C TYR A 306 5.85 -15.06 -5.77
N LEU A 307 5.17 -14.41 -6.73
CA LEU A 307 3.87 -14.87 -7.24
C LEU A 307 3.96 -16.30 -7.83
N LYS A 308 5.02 -16.59 -8.58
CA LYS A 308 5.27 -17.94 -9.12
C LYS A 308 5.54 -18.96 -8.01
N ALA A 309 6.41 -18.62 -7.05
CA ALA A 309 6.75 -19.50 -5.94
C ALA A 309 5.54 -19.85 -5.06
N LYS A 310 4.55 -18.94 -4.97
CA LYS A 310 3.29 -19.15 -4.24
C LYS A 310 2.19 -19.78 -5.11
N GLY A 311 2.42 -20.03 -6.40
CA GLY A 311 1.41 -20.55 -7.33
C GLY A 311 0.22 -19.59 -7.55
N LEU A 312 0.44 -18.28 -7.37
CA LEU A 312 -0.59 -17.24 -7.54
C LEU A 312 -0.72 -16.77 -8.99
N ILE A 313 0.27 -17.07 -9.79
CA ILE A 313 0.28 -16.88 -11.25
C ILE A 313 0.92 -18.10 -11.94
N PRO A 314 0.63 -18.35 -13.22
CA PRO A 314 1.26 -19.41 -14.01
C PRO A 314 2.80 -19.28 -14.12
#